data_afb60f3c83973f4127d04eb2aff08c7b
#
_entry.id   afb60f3c83973f4127d04eb2aff08c7b
#
_cell.length_a   1.000
_cell.length_b   1.000
_cell.length_c   1.000
_cell.angle_alpha   90.00
_cell.angle_beta   90.00
_cell.angle_gamma   90.00
#
_symmetry.space_group_name_H-M   'P 1'
#
loop_
_entity.id
_entity.type
_entity.pdbx_description
1 polymer ?
#
loop_
_entity_poly.entity_id
_entity_poly.type
_entity_poly.pdbx_seq_one_letter_code
_entity_poly.pdbx_strand_id
1 'polypeptide(L)'
;MYGMNVRVQIQTGKVDEAAKLLREEIMPTAANYQGFIQNFLIIDAPNNRLVTLSVWESESDAKAIYEDEGGLYQTAVAMLKPMLAAPPDAWMGPLTRVDK
;
A
#
# COMPACT_ATOMS: atom_id res chain seq x y z
N MET A 1 -2.07 7.66 15.77
CA MET A 1 -1.67 6.83 14.60
C MET A 1 -2.02 7.53 13.31
N TYR A 2 -1.31 7.18 12.27
CA TYR A 2 -1.50 7.74 10.94
C TYR A 2 -1.64 6.60 9.94
N GLY A 3 -2.61 6.69 9.02
CA GLY A 3 -2.88 5.64 8.04
C GLY A 3 -2.55 6.10 6.63
N MET A 4 -2.00 5.19 5.81
CA MET A 4 -1.83 5.40 4.38
C MET A 4 -2.61 4.34 3.62
N ASN A 5 -3.54 4.78 2.80
CA ASN A 5 -4.39 3.92 1.99
C ASN A 5 -3.95 4.04 0.53
N VAL A 6 -3.70 2.91 -0.11
CA VAL A 6 -3.35 2.89 -1.53
C VAL A 6 -4.30 1.96 -2.25
N ARG A 7 -5.03 2.48 -3.21
CA ARG A 7 -5.94 1.70 -4.04
C ARG A 7 -5.32 1.47 -5.40
N VAL A 8 -5.38 0.23 -5.86
CA VAL A 8 -4.72 -0.20 -7.08
C VAL A 8 -5.70 -0.95 -7.95
N GLN A 9 -5.88 -0.48 -9.19
CA GLN A 9 -6.68 -1.17 -10.19
C GLN A 9 -5.73 -2.03 -11.03
N ILE A 10 -6.00 -3.32 -11.08
CA ILE A 10 -5.13 -4.30 -11.73
C ILE A 10 -5.75 -4.76 -13.05
N GLN A 11 -4.92 -5.08 -14.03
CA GLN A 11 -5.37 -5.64 -15.29
C GLN A 11 -6.02 -7.00 -15.06
N THR A 12 -7.05 -7.29 -15.84
CA THR A 12 -7.77 -8.57 -15.74
C THR A 12 -6.79 -9.74 -15.87
N GLY A 13 -6.90 -10.69 -14.96
CA GLY A 13 -6.05 -11.88 -14.94
C GLY A 13 -4.72 -11.71 -14.21
N LYS A 14 -4.44 -10.51 -13.65
CA LYS A 14 -3.18 -10.24 -12.97
C LYS A 14 -3.31 -10.03 -11.46
N VAL A 15 -4.53 -10.15 -10.91
CA VAL A 15 -4.76 -9.87 -9.48
C VAL A 15 -3.94 -10.79 -8.58
N ASP A 16 -3.93 -12.09 -8.86
CA ASP A 16 -3.21 -13.05 -8.02
C ASP A 16 -1.71 -12.76 -8.01
N GLU A 17 -1.14 -12.45 -9.18
CA GLU A 17 0.27 -12.12 -9.30
C GLU A 17 0.60 -10.83 -8.55
N ALA A 18 -0.23 -9.79 -8.70
CA ALA A 18 -0.04 -8.52 -8.02
C ALA A 18 -0.20 -8.67 -6.50
N ALA A 19 -1.20 -9.42 -6.05
CA ALA A 19 -1.41 -9.68 -4.63
C ALA A 19 -0.24 -10.42 -4.01
N LYS A 20 0.30 -11.39 -4.71
CA LYS A 20 1.47 -12.14 -4.25
C LYS A 20 2.68 -11.23 -4.11
N LEU A 21 2.92 -10.36 -5.08
CA LEU A 21 4.02 -9.41 -5.04
C LEU A 21 3.90 -8.47 -3.84
N LEU A 22 2.70 -7.94 -3.61
CA LEU A 22 2.45 -7.07 -2.45
C LEU A 22 2.67 -7.80 -1.13
N ARG A 23 2.06 -8.97 -0.99
CA ARG A 23 2.09 -9.73 0.26
C ARG A 23 3.47 -10.27 0.61
N GLU A 24 4.22 -10.76 -0.38
CA GLU A 24 5.46 -11.47 -0.14
C GLU A 24 6.71 -10.61 -0.26
N GLU A 25 6.68 -9.52 -1.03
CA GLU A 25 7.86 -8.72 -1.29
C GLU A 25 7.74 -7.27 -0.85
N ILE A 26 6.65 -6.58 -1.23
CA ILE A 26 6.53 -5.14 -0.98
C ILE A 26 6.15 -4.85 0.47
N MET A 27 5.04 -5.41 0.93
CA MET A 27 4.51 -5.07 2.26
C MET A 27 5.41 -5.49 3.41
N PRO A 28 6.08 -6.66 3.36
CA PRO A 28 7.01 -7.01 4.43
C PRO A 28 8.18 -6.03 4.59
N THR A 29 8.59 -5.38 3.51
CA THR A 29 9.67 -4.39 3.55
C THR A 29 9.30 -3.17 4.37
N ALA A 30 8.02 -2.82 4.43
CA ALA A 30 7.54 -1.68 5.21
C ALA A 30 7.90 -1.79 6.69
N ALA A 31 7.99 -3.01 7.22
CA ALA A 31 8.32 -3.24 8.62
C ALA A 31 9.74 -2.77 8.99
N ASN A 32 10.60 -2.54 8.00
CA ASN A 32 11.95 -2.06 8.23
C ASN A 32 12.04 -0.53 8.35
N TYR A 33 10.93 0.16 8.13
CA TYR A 33 10.89 1.62 8.19
C TYR A 33 10.47 2.12 9.56
N GLN A 34 11.00 3.29 9.93
CA GLN A 34 10.68 3.89 11.22
C GLN A 34 9.19 4.18 11.35
N GLY A 35 8.64 3.89 12.52
CA GLY A 35 7.25 4.19 12.85
C GLY A 35 6.23 3.18 12.32
N PHE A 36 6.66 2.11 11.69
CA PHE A 36 5.75 1.07 11.20
C PHE A 36 4.99 0.41 12.35
N ILE A 37 3.68 0.26 12.21
CA ILE A 37 2.84 -0.43 13.19
C ILE A 37 2.23 -1.69 12.60
N GLN A 38 1.52 -1.58 11.46
CA GLN A 38 0.79 -2.71 10.89
C GLN A 38 0.46 -2.48 9.42
N ASN A 39 0.31 -3.57 8.67
CA ASN A 39 -0.17 -3.58 7.29
C ASN A 39 -1.41 -4.44 7.14
N PHE A 40 -2.30 -4.01 6.24
CA PHE A 40 -3.47 -4.78 5.83
C PHE A 40 -3.57 -4.76 4.31
N LEU A 41 -3.99 -5.89 3.74
CA LEU A 41 -4.23 -6.01 2.30
C LEU A 41 -5.66 -6.50 2.10
N ILE A 42 -6.43 -5.75 1.29
CA ILE A 42 -7.75 -6.19 0.83
C ILE A 42 -7.62 -6.60 -0.62
N ILE A 43 -8.08 -7.81 -0.92
CA ILE A 43 -8.08 -8.36 -2.28
C ILE A 43 -9.53 -8.43 -2.76
N ASP A 44 -9.88 -7.57 -3.72
CA ASP A 44 -11.20 -7.54 -4.33
C ASP A 44 -11.07 -8.10 -5.76
N ALA A 45 -10.93 -9.43 -5.84
CA ALA A 45 -10.65 -10.11 -7.09
C ALA A 45 -11.72 -9.91 -8.16
N PRO A 46 -13.04 -9.97 -7.83
CA PRO A 46 -14.07 -9.77 -8.86
C PRO A 46 -13.98 -8.43 -9.57
N ASN A 47 -13.44 -7.41 -8.91
CA ASN A 47 -13.32 -6.07 -9.48
C ASN A 47 -11.88 -5.72 -9.86
N ASN A 48 -10.98 -6.67 -9.83
CA ASN A 48 -9.56 -6.48 -10.18
C ASN A 48 -8.92 -5.36 -9.36
N ARG A 49 -9.24 -5.29 -8.05
CA ARG A 49 -8.75 -4.22 -7.18
C ARG A 49 -8.01 -4.78 -5.99
N LEU A 50 -6.99 -4.05 -5.57
CA LEU A 50 -6.24 -4.30 -4.34
C LEU A 50 -6.20 -3.00 -3.54
N VAL A 51 -6.32 -3.11 -2.22
CA VAL A 51 -6.19 -1.96 -1.32
C VAL A 51 -5.19 -2.33 -0.23
N THR A 52 -4.19 -1.48 -0.06
CA THR A 52 -3.27 -1.62 1.07
C THR A 52 -3.57 -0.54 2.09
N LEU A 53 -3.55 -0.90 3.37
CA LEU A 53 -3.60 0.05 4.46
C LEU A 53 -2.37 -0.18 5.32
N SER A 54 -1.51 0.82 5.41
CA SER A 54 -0.38 0.80 6.33
C SER A 54 -0.62 1.78 7.46
N VAL A 55 -0.24 1.36 8.66
CA VAL A 55 -0.46 2.13 9.88
C VAL A 55 0.89 2.54 10.45
N TRP A 56 1.03 3.82 10.78
CA TRP A 56 2.28 4.46 11.21
C TRP A 56 2.08 5.23 12.51
N GLU A 57 3.16 5.42 13.26
CA GLU A 57 3.11 6.17 14.50
C GLU A 57 2.80 7.64 14.28
N SER A 58 3.33 8.23 13.19
CA SER A 58 3.19 9.66 12.93
C SER A 58 3.00 9.95 11.44
N GLU A 59 2.54 11.17 11.17
CA GLU A 59 2.44 11.69 9.81
C GLU A 59 3.79 11.69 9.10
N SER A 60 4.84 12.11 9.78
CA SER A 60 6.17 12.18 9.16
C SER A 60 6.69 10.81 8.77
N ASP A 61 6.39 9.76 9.56
CA ASP A 61 6.79 8.40 9.22
C ASP A 61 6.07 7.91 7.97
N ALA A 62 4.77 8.17 7.87
CA ALA A 62 3.98 7.80 6.68
C ALA A 62 4.44 8.56 5.44
N LYS A 63 4.70 9.87 5.58
CA LYS A 63 5.15 10.70 4.46
C LYS A 63 6.52 10.29 3.95
N ALA A 64 7.41 9.84 4.81
CA ALA A 64 8.73 9.37 4.39
C ALA A 64 8.61 8.20 3.41
N ILE A 65 7.68 7.28 3.66
CA ILE A 65 7.42 6.14 2.76
C ILE A 65 6.89 6.62 1.41
N TYR A 66 5.98 7.59 1.42
CA TYR A 66 5.25 8.02 0.24
C TYR A 66 6.04 9.02 -0.61
N GLU A 67 6.70 9.99 0.03
CA GLU A 67 7.31 11.12 -0.66
C GLU A 67 8.78 10.91 -1.01
N ASP A 68 9.50 10.04 -0.29
CA ASP A 68 10.92 9.86 -0.53
C ASP A 68 11.19 9.31 -1.91
N GLU A 69 12.08 9.97 -2.65
CA GLU A 69 12.56 9.50 -3.93
C GLU A 69 13.31 8.18 -3.73
N GLY A 70 12.91 7.15 -4.48
CA GLY A 70 13.43 5.80 -4.29
C GLY A 70 12.89 5.10 -3.05
N GLY A 71 11.90 5.70 -2.36
CA GLY A 71 11.24 5.10 -1.22
C GLY A 71 10.35 3.94 -1.59
N LEU A 72 9.78 3.30 -0.56
CA LEU A 72 9.01 2.08 -0.75
C LEU A 72 7.80 2.27 -1.68
N TYR A 73 7.08 3.40 -1.55
CA TYR A 73 5.91 3.65 -2.39
C TYR A 73 6.29 3.69 -3.88
N GLN A 74 7.31 4.47 -4.22
CA GLN A 74 7.74 4.59 -5.61
C GLN A 74 8.28 3.27 -6.15
N THR A 75 9.03 2.54 -5.33
CA THR A 75 9.53 1.23 -5.69
C THR A 75 8.38 0.26 -5.95
N ALA A 76 7.37 0.25 -5.08
CA ALA A 76 6.20 -0.60 -5.22
C ALA A 76 5.43 -0.30 -6.51
N VAL A 77 5.21 0.98 -6.80
CA VAL A 77 4.53 1.40 -8.03
C VAL A 77 5.30 0.93 -9.26
N ALA A 78 6.62 1.08 -9.24
CA ALA A 78 7.45 0.63 -10.35
C ALA A 78 7.36 -0.89 -10.56
N MET A 79 7.35 -1.67 -9.47
CA MET A 79 7.23 -3.12 -9.54
C MET A 79 5.85 -3.57 -10.04
N LEU A 80 4.80 -2.85 -9.67
CA LEU A 80 3.43 -3.17 -10.07
C LEU A 80 3.07 -2.66 -11.46
N LYS A 81 3.83 -1.71 -11.99
CA LYS A 81 3.49 -1.00 -13.22
C LYS A 81 3.04 -1.90 -14.38
N PRO A 82 3.71 -3.03 -14.68
CA PRO A 82 3.26 -3.90 -15.78
C PRO A 82 1.87 -4.49 -15.57
N MET A 83 1.37 -4.53 -14.35
CA MET A 83 0.08 -5.13 -14.01
C MET A 83 -1.01 -4.10 -13.74
N LEU A 84 -0.67 -2.80 -13.73
CA LEU A 84 -1.64 -1.75 -13.44
C LEU A 84 -2.54 -1.47 -14.63
N ALA A 85 -3.85 -1.31 -14.35
CA ALA A 85 -4.84 -0.87 -15.34
C ALA A 85 -5.01 0.65 -15.31
N ALA A 86 -4.59 1.30 -14.22
CA ALA A 86 -4.68 2.74 -14.02
C ALA A 86 -3.63 3.16 -12.99
N PRO A 87 -3.29 4.47 -12.90
CA PRO A 87 -2.38 4.95 -11.86
C PRO A 87 -2.96 4.66 -10.47
N PRO A 88 -2.11 4.30 -9.49
CA PRO A 88 -2.57 4.10 -8.12
C PRO A 88 -3.16 5.37 -7.53
N ASP A 89 -4.15 5.20 -6.64
CA ASP A 89 -4.76 6.30 -5.91
C ASP A 89 -4.37 6.15 -4.44
N ALA A 90 -3.55 7.07 -3.95
CA ALA A 90 -3.03 7.03 -2.59
C ALA A 90 -3.49 8.25 -1.81
N TRP A 91 -3.94 8.02 -0.58
CA TRP A 91 -4.24 9.12 0.34
C TRP A 91 -3.96 8.67 1.77
N MET A 92 -3.75 9.64 2.64
CA MET A 92 -3.37 9.37 4.02
C MET A 92 -3.99 10.38 4.97
N GLY A 93 -4.08 10.02 6.22
CA GLY A 93 -4.64 10.87 7.25
C GLY A 93 -4.52 10.26 8.63
N PRO A 94 -4.89 11.03 9.67
CA PRO A 94 -4.94 10.49 11.02
C PRO A 94 -5.87 9.29 11.07
N LEU A 95 -5.42 8.24 11.74
CA LEU A 95 -6.19 7.02 11.91
C LEU A 95 -6.79 7.01 13.30
N THR A 96 -8.12 6.93 13.37
CA THR A 96 -8.84 6.94 14.63
C THR A 96 -9.51 5.60 14.84
N ARG A 97 -9.26 5.00 16.00
CA ARG A 97 -9.97 3.80 16.40
C ARG A 97 -11.37 4.20 16.87
N VAL A 98 -12.37 3.54 16.30
CA VAL A 98 -13.77 3.79 16.69
C VAL A 98 -14.29 2.54 17.37
N ASP A 99 -14.61 2.66 18.65
CA ASP A 99 -15.21 1.57 19.41
C ASP A 99 -16.73 1.69 19.39
N LYS A 100 -17.39 0.57 19.65
CA LYS A 100 -18.87 0.54 19.68
C LYS A 100 -19.43 1.41 20.80
#